data_fa99f47444ea4b51bd0e8397708e0f0c
#
_entry.id   fa99f47444ea4b51bd0e8397708e0f0c
#
_cell.length_a   1.000
_cell.length_b   1.000
_cell.length_c   1.000
_cell.angle_alpha   90.00
_cell.angle_beta   90.00
_cell.angle_gamma   90.00
#
_symmetry.space_group_name_H-M   'P 1'
#
loop_
_entity.id
_entity.type
_entity.pdbx_description
1 polymer ?
#
loop_
_entity_poly.entity_id
_entity_poly.type
_entity_poly.pdbx_seq_one_letter_code
_entity_poly.pdbx_strand_id
1 'polypeptide(L)'
;NMCGTCGCGSESKGPAILKPGEEKHEHSHGEHIHEHSHEGHHHHKEGHSHTHDHSHDHNHKVLAIEQDILKNNQVLAARNSGYFEAKNIFALNLVSSPGSGKTSILERTLADLKAEIPFYVIEGDQQTMNDANRIDALNIPVVQINTGKGCHLESDMVYNAVKKLEIKNDSILMIENVGNLVCPSMFDL
;
A
#
# COMPACT_ATOMS: atom_id res chain seq x y z
N ASN A 1 8.34 -21.71 -1.10
CA ASN A 1 7.61 -21.16 0.04
C ASN A 1 7.38 -19.69 -0.23
N MET A 2 6.49 -19.41 -1.16
CA MET A 2 5.91 -18.08 -1.30
C MET A 2 5.06 -17.76 -0.07
N CYS A 3 5.11 -16.51 0.37
CA CYS A 3 4.41 -15.99 1.53
C CYS A 3 2.92 -16.37 1.53
N GLY A 4 2.58 -17.45 2.24
CA GLY A 4 1.22 -17.80 2.59
C GLY A 4 0.66 -16.92 3.70
N THR A 5 1.08 -15.66 3.77
CA THR A 5 0.66 -14.71 4.80
C THR A 5 0.79 -13.27 4.32
N CYS A 6 0.18 -12.94 3.19
CA CYS A 6 -0.34 -11.58 3.07
C CYS A 6 -1.51 -11.53 4.04
N GLY A 7 -1.29 -10.92 5.23
CA GLY A 7 -2.24 -10.89 6.34
C GLY A 7 -3.47 -10.04 6.06
N CYS A 8 -4.27 -10.42 5.07
CA CYS A 8 -5.55 -9.79 4.71
C CYS A 8 -6.72 -10.34 5.52
N GLY A 9 -6.47 -10.92 6.68
CA GLY A 9 -7.50 -11.55 7.49
C GLY A 9 -7.32 -11.28 8.97
N SER A 10 -7.60 -10.08 9.44
CA SER A 10 -8.09 -9.64 10.75
C SER A 10 -7.92 -8.13 10.86
N GLU A 11 -8.98 -7.37 11.05
CA GLU A 11 -9.09 -5.97 11.53
C GLU A 11 -7.78 -5.14 11.51
N SER A 12 -7.09 -5.05 10.38
CA SER A 12 -6.02 -4.10 10.21
C SER A 12 -6.63 -2.80 9.72
N LYS A 13 -6.57 -1.75 10.54
CA LYS A 13 -6.81 -0.36 10.12
C LYS A 13 -6.08 -0.17 8.79
N GLY A 14 -6.78 0.26 7.74
CA GLY A 14 -6.21 0.48 6.42
C GLY A 14 -4.98 1.37 6.45
N PRO A 15 -4.25 1.49 5.33
CA PRO A 15 -3.04 2.30 5.26
C PRO A 15 -3.34 3.75 5.62
N ALA A 16 -2.50 4.36 6.48
CA ALA A 16 -2.63 5.75 6.88
C ALA A 16 -1.70 6.63 6.04
N ILE A 17 -2.24 7.72 5.49
CA ILE A 17 -1.48 8.69 4.70
C ILE A 17 -1.30 9.97 5.53
N LEU A 18 -0.06 10.31 5.88
CA LEU A 18 0.29 11.37 6.81
C LEU A 18 1.27 12.36 6.17
N LYS A 19 1.14 13.66 6.51
CA LYS A 19 2.20 14.65 6.30
C LYS A 19 3.07 14.72 7.56
N PRO A 20 4.35 15.12 7.45
CA PRO A 20 5.16 15.41 8.62
C PRO A 20 4.45 16.36 9.58
N GLY A 21 4.44 16.03 10.89
CA GLY A 21 3.74 16.79 11.92
C GLY A 21 2.24 16.45 12.09
N GLU A 22 1.65 15.61 11.27
CA GLU A 22 0.28 15.12 11.47
C GLU A 22 0.27 13.91 12.43
N GLU A 23 -0.59 13.95 13.45
CA GLU A 23 -0.84 12.81 14.35
C GLU A 23 -1.94 11.91 13.79
N LYS A 24 -1.87 10.60 14.09
CA LYS A 24 -2.95 9.67 13.80
C LYS A 24 -4.15 9.99 14.70
N HIS A 25 -5.22 10.55 14.16
CA HIS A 25 -6.47 10.66 14.88
C HIS A 25 -7.17 9.28 14.93
N GLU A 26 -7.18 8.66 16.11
CA GLU A 26 -7.97 7.46 16.36
C GLU A 26 -9.43 7.85 16.60
N HIS A 27 -10.29 7.64 15.61
CA HIS A 27 -11.73 7.66 15.82
C HIS A 27 -12.15 6.29 16.34
N SER A 28 -12.40 6.19 17.66
CA SER A 28 -13.06 5.02 18.24
C SER A 28 -14.55 5.07 17.87
N HIS A 29 -14.96 4.28 16.90
CA HIS A 29 -16.36 3.99 16.70
C HIS A 29 -16.78 2.95 17.74
N GLY A 30 -17.77 3.33 18.59
CA GLY A 30 -18.30 2.47 19.63
C GLY A 30 -18.82 1.14 19.07
N GLU A 31 -18.51 0.08 19.75
CA GLU A 31 -18.97 -1.27 19.47
C GLU A 31 -20.50 -1.35 19.55
N HIS A 32 -21.15 -1.64 18.42
CA HIS A 32 -22.50 -2.18 18.44
C HIS A 32 -22.41 -3.70 18.54
N ILE A 33 -22.59 -4.18 19.77
CA ILE A 33 -22.73 -5.62 20.05
C ILE A 33 -24.15 -6.03 19.61
N HIS A 34 -24.24 -6.81 18.57
CA HIS A 34 -25.44 -7.55 18.22
C HIS A 34 -25.33 -8.98 18.74
N GLU A 35 -26.00 -9.22 19.85
CA GLU A 35 -26.18 -10.56 20.41
C GLU A 35 -27.26 -11.29 19.60
N HIS A 36 -26.90 -12.31 18.84
CA HIS A 36 -27.83 -13.24 18.23
C HIS A 36 -27.80 -14.56 18.98
N SER A 37 -28.83 -14.77 19.79
CA SER A 37 -29.12 -16.07 20.41
C SER A 37 -29.79 -16.98 19.38
N HIS A 38 -29.17 -18.10 19.04
CA HIS A 38 -29.81 -19.20 18.34
C HIS A 38 -30.03 -20.37 19.31
N GLU A 39 -31.26 -20.54 19.73
CA GLU A 39 -31.72 -21.77 20.35
C GLU A 39 -31.93 -22.87 19.29
N GLY A 40 -31.61 -24.06 19.70
CA GLY A 40 -31.38 -25.26 18.94
C GLY A 40 -32.55 -25.87 18.18
N HIS A 41 -32.24 -26.79 17.26
CA HIS A 41 -33.06 -27.93 16.93
C HIS A 41 -32.22 -29.15 16.48
N HIS A 42 -32.36 -30.20 17.27
CA HIS A 42 -32.50 -31.63 17.03
C HIS A 42 -31.77 -32.37 15.85
N HIS A 43 -31.12 -33.41 16.31
CA HIS A 43 -30.62 -34.62 15.71
C HIS A 43 -31.33 -35.15 14.44
N HIS A 44 -30.53 -35.58 13.45
CA HIS A 44 -30.69 -36.87 12.78
C HIS A 44 -29.31 -37.48 12.47
N LYS A 45 -29.10 -38.70 12.99
CA LYS A 45 -28.03 -39.60 12.60
C LYS A 45 -28.41 -40.21 11.26
N GLU A 46 -27.55 -40.11 10.25
CA GLU A 46 -27.29 -41.19 9.29
C GLU A 46 -25.89 -40.98 8.72
N GLY A 47 -25.08 -42.03 8.82
CA GLY A 47 -23.70 -42.03 8.38
C GLY A 47 -23.60 -42.19 6.87
N HIS A 48 -22.99 -41.22 6.23
CA HIS A 48 -22.39 -41.39 4.91
C HIS A 48 -20.94 -40.94 4.98
N SER A 49 -20.05 -41.94 4.90
CA SER A 49 -18.62 -41.74 4.71
C SER A 49 -18.40 -41.18 3.30
N HIS A 50 -18.20 -39.90 3.18
CA HIS A 50 -17.65 -39.29 1.98
C HIS A 50 -16.24 -38.84 2.27
N THR A 51 -15.28 -39.61 1.77
CA THR A 51 -13.88 -39.16 1.63
C THR A 51 -13.85 -38.07 0.58
N HIS A 52 -13.92 -36.80 1.00
CA HIS A 52 -13.67 -35.67 0.13
C HIS A 52 -12.17 -35.39 0.12
N ASP A 53 -11.55 -35.75 -1.00
CA ASP A 53 -10.19 -35.27 -1.34
C ASP A 53 -10.28 -33.79 -1.69
N HIS A 54 -10.02 -32.92 -0.69
CA HIS A 54 -10.15 -31.47 -0.81
C HIS A 54 -8.83 -30.76 -1.09
N SER A 55 -7.76 -31.45 -1.47
CA SER A 55 -6.43 -30.86 -1.61
C SER A 55 -6.23 -29.99 -2.86
N HIS A 56 -7.08 -30.10 -3.88
CA HIS A 56 -6.90 -29.38 -5.15
C HIS A 56 -7.67 -28.05 -5.29
N ASP A 57 -8.76 -27.86 -4.54
CA ASP A 57 -9.64 -26.69 -4.72
C ASP A 57 -9.13 -25.42 -4.04
N HIS A 58 -8.34 -25.53 -2.97
CA HIS A 58 -7.79 -24.38 -2.26
C HIS A 58 -6.73 -23.62 -3.06
N ASN A 59 -5.87 -24.32 -3.79
CA ASN A 59 -4.82 -23.67 -4.58
C ASN A 59 -5.39 -22.88 -5.76
N HIS A 60 -6.43 -23.37 -6.41
CA HIS A 60 -7.08 -22.66 -7.53
C HIS A 60 -7.79 -21.38 -7.06
N LYS A 61 -8.43 -21.40 -5.89
CA LYS A 61 -9.09 -20.22 -5.31
C LYS A 61 -8.09 -19.14 -4.90
N VAL A 62 -6.97 -19.53 -4.29
CA VAL A 62 -5.91 -18.58 -3.89
C VAL A 62 -5.30 -17.91 -5.12
N LEU A 63 -4.96 -18.66 -6.16
CA LEU A 63 -4.42 -18.12 -7.41
C LEU A 63 -5.39 -17.16 -8.11
N ALA A 64 -6.69 -17.47 -8.11
CA ALA A 64 -7.70 -16.60 -8.69
C ALA A 64 -7.81 -15.26 -7.94
N ILE A 65 -7.79 -15.30 -6.62
CA ILE A 65 -7.82 -14.08 -5.77
C ILE A 65 -6.57 -13.22 -6.00
N GLU A 66 -5.38 -13.82 -6.06
CA GLU A 66 -4.14 -13.09 -6.33
C GLU A 66 -4.18 -12.42 -7.71
N GLN A 67 -4.68 -13.10 -8.74
CA GLN A 67 -4.84 -12.55 -10.08
C GLN A 67 -5.84 -11.39 -10.11
N ASP A 68 -6.94 -11.48 -9.39
CA ASP A 68 -7.94 -10.41 -9.30
C ASP A 68 -7.39 -9.17 -8.59
N ILE A 69 -6.59 -9.34 -7.54
CA ILE A 69 -5.92 -8.24 -6.83
C ILE A 69 -4.96 -7.53 -7.78
N LEU A 70 -4.08 -8.26 -8.47
CA LEU A 70 -3.13 -7.68 -9.41
C LEU A 70 -3.84 -6.97 -10.56
N LYS A 71 -4.90 -7.54 -11.12
CA LYS A 71 -5.69 -6.94 -12.18
C LYS A 71 -6.37 -5.64 -11.73
N ASN A 72 -6.95 -5.61 -10.54
CA ASN A 72 -7.52 -4.40 -9.97
C ASN A 72 -6.46 -3.31 -9.79
N ASN A 73 -5.30 -3.67 -9.26
CA ASN A 73 -4.20 -2.73 -9.11
C ASN A 73 -3.76 -2.16 -10.45
N GLN A 74 -3.66 -2.98 -11.52
CA GLN A 74 -3.29 -2.52 -12.86
C GLN A 74 -4.28 -1.49 -13.43
N VAL A 75 -5.59 -1.67 -13.22
CA VAL A 75 -6.60 -0.69 -13.64
C VAL A 75 -6.40 0.65 -12.93
N LEU A 76 -6.09 0.60 -11.65
CA LEU A 76 -5.84 1.81 -10.84
C LEU A 76 -4.50 2.46 -11.20
N ALA A 77 -3.46 1.67 -11.51
CA ALA A 77 -2.18 2.16 -12.01
C ALA A 77 -2.34 2.89 -13.35
N ALA A 78 -3.12 2.33 -14.27
CA ALA A 78 -3.42 2.99 -15.55
C ALA A 78 -4.09 4.36 -15.35
N ARG A 79 -4.99 4.49 -14.35
CA ARG A 79 -5.60 5.78 -13.98
C ARG A 79 -4.55 6.77 -13.47
N ASN A 80 -3.64 6.32 -12.61
CA ASN A 80 -2.56 7.17 -12.08
C ASN A 80 -1.64 7.63 -13.21
N SER A 81 -1.25 6.72 -14.10
CA SER A 81 -0.43 7.03 -15.27
C SER A 81 -1.09 8.08 -16.17
N GLY A 82 -2.39 7.94 -16.47
CA GLY A 82 -3.14 8.94 -17.23
C GLY A 82 -3.20 10.31 -16.54
N TYR A 83 -3.32 10.34 -15.20
CA TYR A 83 -3.27 11.59 -14.44
C TYR A 83 -1.88 12.23 -14.51
N PHE A 84 -0.81 11.43 -14.38
CA PHE A 84 0.57 11.94 -14.47
C PHE A 84 0.88 12.47 -15.86
N GLU A 85 0.47 11.75 -16.91
CA GLU A 85 0.62 12.19 -18.30
C GLU A 85 -0.12 13.50 -18.55
N ALA A 86 -1.38 13.61 -18.15
CA ALA A 86 -2.20 14.80 -18.34
C ALA A 86 -1.64 16.06 -17.65
N LYS A 87 -0.85 15.88 -16.58
CA LYS A 87 -0.22 16.95 -15.81
C LYS A 87 1.27 17.16 -16.13
N ASN A 88 1.83 16.40 -17.05
CA ASN A 88 3.26 16.37 -17.32
C ASN A 88 4.10 16.10 -16.06
N ILE A 89 3.67 15.11 -15.25
CA ILE A 89 4.37 14.67 -14.05
C ILE A 89 5.23 13.45 -14.42
N PHE A 90 6.53 13.54 -14.18
CA PHE A 90 7.42 12.40 -14.32
C PHE A 90 7.50 11.63 -13.00
N ALA A 91 6.83 10.48 -12.94
CA ALA A 91 6.77 9.66 -11.74
C ALA A 91 7.83 8.54 -11.77
N LEU A 92 8.58 8.39 -10.68
CA LEU A 92 9.60 7.37 -10.48
C LEU A 92 9.31 6.56 -9.23
N ASN A 93 9.26 5.23 -9.36
CA ASN A 93 9.13 4.28 -8.25
C ASN A 93 10.50 3.69 -7.88
N LEU A 94 10.98 4.00 -6.67
CA LEU A 94 12.25 3.49 -6.13
C LEU A 94 12.00 2.20 -5.37
N VAL A 95 12.45 1.10 -5.93
CA VAL A 95 12.29 -0.25 -5.37
C VAL A 95 13.64 -0.86 -5.07
N SER A 96 13.85 -1.33 -3.85
CA SER A 96 15.08 -2.05 -3.44
C SER A 96 14.93 -2.76 -2.10
N SER A 97 15.91 -3.57 -1.76
CA SER A 97 16.00 -4.19 -0.43
C SER A 97 16.13 -3.15 0.69
N PRO A 98 15.75 -3.48 1.94
CA PRO A 98 15.98 -2.62 3.09
C PRO A 98 17.48 -2.29 3.25
N GLY A 99 17.78 -1.07 3.67
CA GLY A 99 19.15 -0.62 3.94
C GLY A 99 20.02 -0.40 2.69
N SER A 100 19.48 -0.47 1.48
CA SER A 100 20.23 -0.25 0.23
C SER A 100 20.57 1.21 -0.07
N GLY A 101 20.05 2.14 0.72
CA GLY A 101 20.32 3.57 0.58
C GLY A 101 19.32 4.34 -0.31
N LYS A 102 18.10 3.82 -0.54
CA LYS A 102 17.05 4.52 -1.30
C LYS A 102 16.86 5.96 -0.83
N THR A 103 16.54 6.14 0.44
CA THR A 103 16.33 7.45 1.05
C THR A 103 17.55 8.36 0.92
N SER A 104 18.78 7.82 1.05
CA SER A 104 20.00 8.61 0.89
C SER A 104 20.22 9.09 -0.54
N ILE A 105 19.92 8.26 -1.53
CA ILE A 105 19.95 8.65 -2.95
C ILE A 105 18.87 9.70 -3.22
N LEU A 106 17.67 9.50 -2.71
CA LEU A 106 16.56 10.42 -2.85
C LEU A 106 16.90 11.80 -2.25
N GLU A 107 17.34 11.85 -1.00
CA GLU A 107 17.77 13.09 -0.34
C GLU A 107 18.84 13.84 -1.14
N ARG A 108 19.85 13.11 -1.62
CA ARG A 108 20.92 13.72 -2.40
C ARG A 108 20.41 14.31 -3.70
N THR A 109 19.57 13.56 -4.42
CA THR A 109 18.96 14.02 -5.68
C THR A 109 18.12 15.27 -5.47
N LEU A 110 17.28 15.27 -4.43
CA LEU A 110 16.45 16.42 -4.08
C LEU A 110 17.28 17.63 -3.67
N ALA A 111 18.32 17.45 -2.87
CA ALA A 111 19.21 18.54 -2.45
C ALA A 111 19.89 19.22 -3.65
N ASP A 112 20.30 18.43 -4.63
CA ASP A 112 21.02 18.94 -5.81
C ASP A 112 20.09 19.62 -6.83
N LEU A 113 18.85 19.12 -7.01
CA LEU A 113 17.99 19.50 -8.14
C LEU A 113 16.73 20.32 -7.78
N LYS A 114 16.39 20.45 -6.51
CA LYS A 114 15.14 21.12 -6.08
C LYS A 114 15.01 22.59 -6.50
N ALA A 115 16.11 23.24 -6.81
CA ALA A 115 16.12 24.63 -7.30
C ALA A 115 15.74 24.73 -8.79
N GLU A 116 15.87 23.65 -9.54
CA GLU A 116 15.67 23.61 -10.99
C GLU A 116 14.29 23.08 -11.38
N ILE A 117 13.79 22.07 -10.64
CA ILE A 117 12.55 21.36 -10.95
C ILE A 117 11.71 21.19 -9.69
N PRO A 118 10.38 21.37 -9.73
CA PRO A 118 9.50 21.06 -8.62
C PRO A 118 9.47 19.55 -8.34
N PHE A 119 9.76 19.15 -7.10
CA PHE A 119 9.68 17.77 -6.63
C PHE A 119 8.54 17.58 -5.63
N TYR A 120 7.97 16.38 -5.67
CA TYR A 120 7.02 15.86 -4.70
C TYR A 120 7.44 14.45 -4.31
N VAL A 121 7.22 14.06 -3.06
CA VAL A 121 7.67 12.75 -2.56
C VAL A 121 6.53 11.99 -1.88
N ILE A 122 6.45 10.70 -2.19
CA ILE A 122 5.65 9.74 -1.45
C ILE A 122 6.62 8.75 -0.81
N GLU A 123 6.58 8.65 0.51
CA GLU A 123 7.36 7.70 1.29
C GLU A 123 6.49 6.52 1.72
N GLY A 124 6.86 5.30 1.31
CA GLY A 124 6.23 4.07 1.75
C GLY A 124 7.00 3.41 2.87
N ASP A 125 6.45 3.41 4.09
CA ASP A 125 7.06 2.72 5.22
C ASP A 125 6.02 1.94 6.02
N GLN A 126 6.49 0.98 6.82
CA GLN A 126 5.60 0.16 7.63
C GLN A 126 5.10 0.91 8.89
N GLN A 127 5.96 1.67 9.56
CA GLN A 127 5.62 2.22 10.88
C GLN A 127 6.20 3.60 11.20
N THR A 128 7.35 4.00 10.64
CA THR A 128 8.09 5.19 11.09
C THR A 128 7.87 6.40 10.18
N MET A 129 8.06 7.62 10.71
CA MET A 129 8.03 8.86 9.94
C MET A 129 9.43 9.42 9.67
N ASN A 130 10.47 8.62 9.93
CA ASN A 130 11.85 9.12 9.91
C ASN A 130 12.27 9.60 8.53
N ASP A 131 11.98 8.84 7.48
CA ASP A 131 12.40 9.17 6.12
C ASP A 131 11.58 10.35 5.57
N ALA A 132 10.27 10.40 5.83
CA ALA A 132 9.46 11.57 5.47
C ALA A 132 9.93 12.86 6.17
N ASN A 133 10.32 12.79 7.44
CA ASN A 133 10.86 13.96 8.16
C ASN A 133 12.20 14.45 7.58
N ARG A 134 13.05 13.53 7.09
CA ARG A 134 14.31 13.88 6.40
C ARG A 134 14.04 14.63 5.10
N ILE A 135 13.05 14.21 4.34
CA ILE A 135 12.66 14.88 3.09
C ILE A 135 12.02 16.24 3.37
N ASP A 136 11.14 16.31 4.37
CA ASP A 136 10.50 17.58 4.80
C ASP A 136 11.52 18.65 5.22
N ALA A 137 12.61 18.23 5.88
CA ALA A 137 13.71 19.11 6.25
C ALA A 137 14.40 19.77 5.04
N LEU A 138 14.24 19.22 3.83
CA LEU A 138 14.70 19.83 2.58
C LEU A 138 13.69 20.84 2.01
N ASN A 139 12.55 21.10 2.66
CA ASN A 139 11.42 21.89 2.18
C ASN A 139 10.82 21.34 0.88
N ILE A 140 10.74 20.01 0.75
CA ILE A 140 10.08 19.30 -0.34
C ILE A 140 8.72 18.80 0.16
N PRO A 141 7.61 19.05 -0.57
CA PRO A 141 6.31 18.49 -0.21
C PRO A 141 6.37 16.95 -0.19
N VAL A 142 6.08 16.37 0.97
CA VAL A 142 6.14 14.93 1.18
C VAL A 142 4.91 14.44 1.93
N VAL A 143 4.44 13.24 1.59
CA VAL A 143 3.50 12.47 2.38
C VAL A 143 4.05 11.07 2.61
N GLN A 144 3.74 10.51 3.76
CA GLN A 144 4.07 9.13 4.07
C GLN A 144 2.81 8.26 4.04
N ILE A 145 2.95 7.09 3.42
CA ILE A 145 1.98 6.01 3.46
C ILE A 145 2.48 4.96 4.45
N ASN A 146 1.80 4.85 5.58
CA ASN A 146 2.04 3.78 6.54
C ASN A 146 1.28 2.54 6.13
N THR A 147 1.98 1.53 5.63
CA THR A 147 1.39 0.27 5.17
C THR A 147 1.09 -0.72 6.30
N GLY A 148 1.54 -0.43 7.54
CA GLY A 148 1.40 -1.34 8.67
C GLY A 148 2.19 -2.63 8.45
N LYS A 149 1.50 -3.71 8.13
CA LYS A 149 2.11 -5.01 7.81
C LYS A 149 2.36 -5.23 6.32
N GLY A 150 1.93 -4.29 5.46
CA GLY A 150 2.11 -4.37 4.02
C GLY A 150 3.58 -4.24 3.62
N CYS A 151 4.01 -5.00 2.62
CA CYS A 151 5.38 -5.03 2.12
C CYS A 151 5.58 -4.27 0.80
N HIS A 152 4.56 -3.56 0.33
CA HIS A 152 4.56 -2.78 -0.90
C HIS A 152 3.50 -1.68 -0.85
N LEU A 153 3.60 -0.74 -1.79
CA LEU A 153 2.54 0.22 -2.09
C LEU A 153 1.63 -0.33 -3.20
N GLU A 154 0.36 0.04 -3.14
CA GLU A 154 -0.64 -0.24 -4.15
C GLU A 154 -1.09 1.07 -4.84
N SER A 155 -1.63 0.97 -6.05
CA SER A 155 -2.00 2.14 -6.86
C SER A 155 -3.06 3.04 -6.23
N ASP A 156 -3.98 2.50 -5.44
CA ASP A 156 -4.99 3.30 -4.72
C ASP A 156 -4.37 4.11 -3.59
N MET A 157 -3.37 3.57 -2.89
CA MET A 157 -2.61 4.27 -1.87
C MET A 157 -1.88 5.47 -2.48
N VAL A 158 -1.20 5.25 -3.63
CA VAL A 158 -0.51 6.31 -4.38
C VAL A 158 -1.49 7.36 -4.86
N TYR A 159 -2.66 6.97 -5.41
CA TYR A 159 -3.69 7.93 -5.81
C TYR A 159 -4.14 8.85 -4.67
N ASN A 160 -4.37 8.29 -3.49
CA ASN A 160 -4.79 9.08 -2.34
C ASN A 160 -3.68 9.99 -1.82
N ALA A 161 -2.42 9.54 -1.87
CA ALA A 161 -1.25 10.35 -1.54
C ALA A 161 -1.06 11.52 -2.51
N VAL A 162 -1.22 11.28 -3.80
CA VAL A 162 -1.15 12.31 -4.87
C VAL A 162 -2.19 13.41 -4.66
N LYS A 163 -3.43 13.03 -4.28
CA LYS A 163 -4.46 14.01 -3.92
C LYS A 163 -4.07 14.87 -2.73
N LYS A 164 -3.48 14.27 -1.71
CA LYS A 164 -3.05 14.97 -0.49
C LYS A 164 -1.86 15.89 -0.73
N LEU A 165 -0.99 15.55 -1.69
CA LEU A 165 0.17 16.36 -2.09
C LEU A 165 -0.21 17.57 -2.95
N GLU A 166 -1.36 17.55 -3.63
CA GLU A 166 -1.79 18.62 -4.55
C GLU A 166 -0.73 18.94 -5.62
N ILE A 167 -0.21 17.89 -6.27
CA ILE A 167 0.93 17.98 -7.19
C ILE A 167 0.62 18.94 -8.35
N LYS A 168 1.55 19.87 -8.61
CA LYS A 168 1.48 20.82 -9.72
C LYS A 168 1.93 20.16 -11.03
N ASN A 169 1.56 20.77 -12.15
CA ASN A 169 2.03 20.36 -13.47
C ASN A 169 3.54 20.58 -13.60
N ASP A 170 4.16 19.90 -14.57
CA ASP A 170 5.56 20.03 -14.94
C ASP A 170 6.50 19.75 -13.74
N SER A 171 6.30 18.63 -13.08
CA SER A 171 7.01 18.27 -11.86
C SER A 171 7.50 16.81 -11.86
N ILE A 172 8.35 16.48 -10.89
CA ILE A 172 8.81 15.12 -10.64
C ILE A 172 8.16 14.60 -9.36
N LEU A 173 7.54 13.41 -9.45
CA LEU A 173 7.06 12.65 -8.32
C LEU A 173 8.02 11.49 -8.05
N MET A 174 8.67 11.52 -6.88
CA MET A 174 9.49 10.41 -6.41
C MET A 174 8.67 9.57 -5.43
N ILE A 175 8.55 8.27 -5.69
CA ILE A 175 7.85 7.33 -4.82
C ILE A 175 8.91 6.39 -4.25
N GLU A 176 9.22 6.50 -2.97
CA GLU A 176 10.04 5.52 -2.28
C GLU A 176 9.13 4.39 -1.77
N ASN A 177 9.29 3.20 -2.34
CA ASN A 177 8.52 2.04 -1.91
C ASN A 177 9.09 1.42 -0.64
N VAL A 178 8.25 0.64 0.06
CA VAL A 178 8.67 -0.13 1.24
C VAL A 178 9.94 -0.93 0.93
N GLY A 179 10.82 -1.06 1.93
CA GLY A 179 12.06 -1.81 1.80
C GLY A 179 11.83 -3.30 1.53
N ASN A 180 11.52 -3.63 0.28
CA ASN A 180 11.32 -4.97 -0.26
C ASN A 180 11.58 -4.93 -1.76
N LEU A 181 12.22 -5.96 -2.31
CA LEU A 181 12.50 -6.02 -3.75
C LEU A 181 11.47 -6.84 -4.53
N VAL A 182 10.86 -7.84 -3.87
CA VAL A 182 10.00 -8.82 -4.56
C VAL A 182 8.57 -8.29 -4.71
N CYS A 183 7.90 -7.99 -3.60
CA CYS A 183 6.49 -7.56 -3.64
C CYS A 183 6.29 -6.28 -4.49
N PRO A 184 7.06 -5.19 -4.30
CA PRO A 184 6.88 -3.97 -5.09
C PRO A 184 7.09 -4.15 -6.59
N SER A 185 7.89 -5.13 -7.03
CA SER A 185 8.12 -5.38 -8.45
C SER A 185 6.95 -6.01 -9.19
N MET A 186 5.95 -6.51 -8.45
CA MET A 186 4.73 -7.12 -9.01
C MET A 186 3.56 -6.15 -9.13
N PHE A 187 3.68 -4.96 -8.53
CA PHE A 187 2.60 -3.96 -8.48
C PHE A 187 3.01 -2.68 -9.19
N ASP A 188 2.33 -2.37 -10.27
CA ASP A 188 2.38 -1.04 -10.89
C ASP A 188 1.71 -0.01 -9.96
N LEU A 189 2.11 1.27 -10.04
CA LEU A 189 1.64 2.35 -9.15
C LEU A 189 0.91 3.48 -9.89
#